data_fe78de694e7ff19827e6ca688c356227
#
_entry.id   fe78de694e7ff19827e6ca688c356227
#
_cell.length_a   1.000
_cell.length_b   1.000
_cell.length_c   1.000
_cell.angle_alpha   90.00
_cell.angle_beta   90.00
_cell.angle_gamma   90.00
#
_symmetry.space_group_name_H-M   'P 1'
#
loop_
_entity.id
_entity.type
_entity.pdbx_description
1 polymer ?
#
loop_
_entity_poly.entity_id
_entity_poly.type
_entity_poly.pdbx_seq_one_letter_code
_entity_poly.pdbx_strand_id
1 'polypeptide(L)'
;MVKPFLKWVGGKTQIIGDVMALFPREMNDYHEPFLGGGSVLLALLSEDRVRGKVYASDLNSNLIGLYKNVQSHPEELIAEVTRISEEFSACKGTEVNRKALTLQEATSPESYYYWTRSKFNALSKEERTSLEASAMLLFMNKTCFRGVYREGPNGFNVPFGHPKNVTILEEDHIRAVSKLVRDVVFTCCSFTESLTRVSPGDFVYLDPPYAPENEKSFVSYTVDGFSLDTHKTLFTLCSNMESKFLMSNADVTMVRDAFPSPRYTTRVVNCRRAINSKNPDARAIEVLITN
;
A
#
# COMPACT_ATOMS: atom_id res chain seq x y z
N MET A 1 -5.58 9.32 15.63
CA MET A 1 -5.12 8.95 14.28
C MET A 1 -5.50 7.50 13.99
N VAL A 2 -6.25 7.27 12.93
CA VAL A 2 -6.62 5.94 12.44
C VAL A 2 -5.39 5.31 11.77
N LYS A 3 -5.06 4.05 12.11
CA LYS A 3 -3.90 3.34 11.54
C LYS A 3 -4.28 2.63 10.25
N PRO A 4 -3.31 2.27 9.37
CA PRO A 4 -3.59 1.39 8.24
C PRO A 4 -4.16 0.04 8.69
N PHE A 5 -5.17 -0.44 7.98
CA PHE A 5 -5.76 -1.76 8.23
C PHE A 5 -5.00 -2.89 7.50
N LEU A 6 -4.15 -2.53 6.54
CA LEU A 6 -3.26 -3.43 5.80
C LEU A 6 -1.82 -3.37 6.32
N LYS A 7 -1.13 -4.49 6.25
CA LYS A 7 0.34 -4.51 6.26
C LYS A 7 0.81 -4.25 4.84
N TRP A 8 1.61 -3.21 4.62
CA TRP A 8 2.10 -2.85 3.29
C TRP A 8 3.56 -2.46 3.35
N VAL A 9 4.33 -2.93 2.36
CA VAL A 9 5.77 -2.62 2.26
C VAL A 9 5.92 -1.13 1.99
N GLY A 10 6.85 -0.47 2.65
CA GLY A 10 7.06 0.97 2.48
C GLY A 10 6.12 1.86 3.29
N GLY A 11 5.19 1.29 4.07
CA GLY A 11 4.25 2.09 4.89
C GLY A 11 4.97 3.05 5.84
N LYS A 12 4.53 4.31 5.89
CA LYS A 12 5.20 5.43 6.58
C LYS A 12 4.86 5.56 8.07
N THR A 13 4.24 4.55 8.66
CA THR A 13 3.78 4.60 10.07
C THR A 13 4.91 4.95 11.05
N GLN A 14 6.16 4.55 10.78
CA GLN A 14 7.29 4.84 11.67
C GLN A 14 7.74 6.30 11.65
N ILE A 15 7.57 6.97 10.51
CA ILE A 15 8.00 8.36 10.28
C ILE A 15 6.82 9.29 10.01
N ILE A 16 5.60 8.83 10.32
CA ILE A 16 4.40 9.59 10.00
C ILE A 16 4.39 11.00 10.60
N GLY A 17 4.97 11.16 11.80
CA GLY A 17 5.12 12.47 12.44
C GLY A 17 6.05 13.38 11.64
N ASP A 18 7.17 12.87 11.11
CA ASP A 18 8.09 13.64 10.27
C ASP A 18 7.46 14.03 8.94
N VAL A 19 6.70 13.12 8.34
CA VAL A 19 5.95 13.35 7.10
C VAL A 19 4.89 14.43 7.32
N MET A 20 4.02 14.26 8.32
CA MET A 20 2.91 15.19 8.59
C MET A 20 3.39 16.59 9.03
N ALA A 21 4.58 16.68 9.62
CA ALA A 21 5.18 17.97 9.99
C ALA A 21 5.58 18.84 8.78
N LEU A 22 5.75 18.22 7.60
CA LEU A 22 6.09 18.89 6.34
C LEU A 22 4.85 19.21 5.48
N PHE A 23 3.69 18.73 5.87
CA PHE A 23 2.44 19.05 5.18
C PHE A 23 2.00 20.51 5.49
N PRO A 24 1.43 21.23 4.52
CA PRO A 24 0.84 22.53 4.79
C PRO A 24 -0.30 22.42 5.81
N ARG A 25 -0.57 23.50 6.52
CA ARG A 25 -1.69 23.55 7.48
C ARG A 25 -3.05 23.47 6.79
N GLU A 26 -3.13 24.02 5.59
CA GLU A 26 -4.33 24.00 4.75
C GLU A 26 -3.90 23.80 3.28
N MET A 27 -4.73 23.11 2.52
CA MET A 27 -4.57 22.88 1.07
C MET A 27 -5.94 22.83 0.40
N ASN A 28 -5.97 23.09 -0.90
CA ASN A 28 -7.18 22.88 -1.71
C ASN A 28 -7.45 21.38 -1.82
N ASP A 29 -7.12 20.78 -2.95
CA ASP A 29 -7.22 19.34 -3.14
C ASP A 29 -5.93 18.64 -2.68
N TYR A 30 -6.08 17.39 -2.29
CA TYR A 30 -4.95 16.51 -1.95
C TYR A 30 -4.84 15.35 -2.92
N HIS A 31 -3.62 15.03 -3.33
CA HIS A 31 -3.33 13.95 -4.26
C HIS A 31 -2.27 12.99 -3.70
N GLU A 32 -2.58 11.68 -3.68
CA GLU A 32 -1.67 10.59 -3.30
C GLU A 32 -1.61 9.54 -4.40
N PRO A 33 -0.74 9.69 -5.43
CA PRO A 33 -0.66 8.79 -6.60
C PRO A 33 -0.06 7.41 -6.32
N PHE A 34 0.51 7.20 -5.14
CA PHE A 34 1.11 5.95 -4.68
C PHE A 34 0.54 5.56 -3.34
N LEU A 35 -0.75 5.21 -3.32
CA LEU A 35 -1.52 5.00 -2.08
C LEU A 35 -0.92 3.92 -1.16
N GLY A 36 -0.53 2.77 -1.74
CA GLY A 36 -0.06 1.64 -0.95
C GLY A 36 -1.00 1.30 0.21
N GLY A 37 -0.43 1.14 1.40
CA GLY A 37 -1.20 0.86 2.62
C GLY A 37 -1.97 2.05 3.21
N GLY A 38 -1.95 3.22 2.56
CA GLY A 38 -2.71 4.42 2.93
C GLY A 38 -2.32 5.06 4.27
N SER A 39 -1.08 4.85 4.73
CA SER A 39 -0.66 5.36 6.04
C SER A 39 -0.68 6.89 6.11
N VAL A 40 -0.33 7.57 5.02
CA VAL A 40 -0.31 9.03 4.96
C VAL A 40 -1.72 9.58 4.74
N LEU A 41 -2.48 8.98 3.81
CA LEU A 41 -3.89 9.33 3.61
C LEU A 41 -4.69 9.30 4.91
N LEU A 42 -4.63 8.19 5.66
CA LEU A 42 -5.40 8.02 6.90
C LEU A 42 -4.93 9.00 8.00
N ALA A 43 -3.63 9.30 8.04
CA ALA A 43 -3.12 10.31 8.97
C ALA A 43 -3.64 11.69 8.61
N LEU A 44 -3.58 12.09 7.34
CA LEU A 44 -4.07 13.40 6.87
C LEU A 44 -5.56 13.58 7.13
N LEU A 45 -6.37 12.58 6.78
CA LEU A 45 -7.82 12.64 6.99
C LEU A 45 -8.23 12.71 8.47
N SER A 46 -7.32 12.33 9.39
CA SER A 46 -7.53 12.54 10.84
C SER A 46 -7.28 13.98 11.27
N GLU A 47 -6.84 14.85 10.37
CA GLU A 47 -6.42 16.22 10.66
C GLU A 47 -7.07 17.21 9.68
N ASP A 48 -8.17 17.71 9.83
CA ASP A 48 -8.97 18.62 8.97
C ASP A 48 -8.15 19.73 8.23
N ARG A 49 -7.26 19.31 7.29
CA ARG A 49 -6.35 20.18 6.54
C ARG A 49 -6.75 20.39 5.08
N VAL A 50 -7.61 19.52 4.51
CA VAL A 50 -8.03 19.56 3.10
C VAL A 50 -9.35 20.29 3.00
N ARG A 51 -9.41 21.33 2.16
CA ARG A 51 -10.61 22.13 1.92
C ARG A 51 -11.42 21.65 0.73
N GLY A 52 -10.75 21.01 -0.21
CA GLY A 52 -11.33 20.49 -1.45
C GLY A 52 -11.52 18.97 -1.41
N LYS A 53 -11.14 18.32 -2.50
CA LYS A 53 -11.26 16.87 -2.69
C LYS A 53 -9.97 16.16 -2.32
N VAL A 54 -10.11 14.87 -1.99
CA VAL A 54 -8.99 13.97 -1.72
C VAL A 54 -8.97 12.90 -2.81
N TYR A 55 -7.88 12.86 -3.56
CA TYR A 55 -7.64 11.88 -4.63
C TYR A 55 -6.54 10.93 -4.21
N ALA A 56 -6.85 9.64 -4.18
CA ALA A 56 -5.89 8.58 -3.87
C ALA A 56 -5.87 7.55 -5.01
N SER A 57 -4.70 7.23 -5.51
CA SER A 57 -4.56 6.28 -6.61
C SER A 57 -3.40 5.31 -6.43
N ASP A 58 -3.47 4.19 -7.12
CA ASP A 58 -2.43 3.16 -7.18
C ASP A 58 -2.61 2.36 -8.48
N LEU A 59 -1.54 1.78 -8.99
CA LEU A 59 -1.61 0.86 -10.14
C LEU A 59 -2.23 -0.49 -9.77
N ASN A 60 -2.23 -0.85 -8.49
CA ASN A 60 -2.76 -2.11 -8.00
C ASN A 60 -4.29 -2.06 -7.91
N SER A 61 -4.95 -2.66 -8.91
CA SER A 61 -6.41 -2.69 -8.96
C SER A 61 -7.04 -3.44 -7.77
N ASN A 62 -6.38 -4.49 -7.27
CA ASN A 62 -6.86 -5.27 -6.12
C ASN A 62 -6.86 -4.41 -4.85
N LEU A 63 -5.82 -3.60 -4.68
CA LEU A 63 -5.71 -2.66 -3.57
C LEU A 63 -6.79 -1.58 -3.64
N ILE A 64 -6.96 -0.96 -4.80
CA ILE A 64 -7.99 0.06 -5.02
C ILE A 64 -9.39 -0.53 -4.87
N GLY A 65 -9.64 -1.74 -5.37
CA GLY A 65 -10.89 -2.48 -5.15
C GLY A 65 -11.20 -2.67 -3.67
N LEU A 66 -10.20 -3.10 -2.90
CA LEU A 66 -10.34 -3.27 -1.45
C LEU A 66 -10.67 -1.93 -0.74
N TYR A 67 -10.01 -0.82 -1.08
CA TYR A 67 -10.33 0.49 -0.51
C TYR A 67 -11.76 0.94 -0.85
N LYS A 68 -12.20 0.71 -2.11
CA LYS A 68 -13.57 1.02 -2.53
C LYS A 68 -14.61 0.17 -1.78
N ASN A 69 -14.31 -1.11 -1.53
CA ASN A 69 -15.19 -1.98 -0.76
C ASN A 69 -15.22 -1.60 0.73
N VAL A 70 -14.09 -1.20 1.32
CA VAL A 70 -14.07 -0.60 2.68
C VAL A 70 -14.89 0.69 2.73
N GLN A 71 -14.82 1.52 1.69
CA GLN A 71 -15.54 2.79 1.59
C GLN A 71 -17.05 2.59 1.47
N SER A 72 -17.50 1.70 0.58
CA SER A 72 -18.89 1.61 0.13
C SER A 72 -19.67 0.45 0.73
N HIS A 73 -18.98 -0.63 1.13
CA HIS A 73 -19.59 -1.90 1.59
C HIS A 73 -18.90 -2.44 2.85
N PRO A 74 -18.69 -1.61 3.91
CA PRO A 74 -17.93 -2.03 5.09
C PRO A 74 -18.54 -3.21 5.83
N GLU A 75 -19.87 -3.24 5.99
CA GLU A 75 -20.54 -4.30 6.75
C GLU A 75 -20.54 -5.64 6.00
N GLU A 76 -20.74 -5.61 4.68
CA GLU A 76 -20.66 -6.79 3.84
C GLU A 76 -19.22 -7.33 3.78
N LEU A 77 -18.21 -6.44 3.75
CA LEU A 77 -16.82 -6.84 3.81
C LEU A 77 -16.49 -7.47 5.17
N ILE A 78 -16.97 -6.89 6.26
CA ILE A 78 -16.80 -7.42 7.61
C ILE A 78 -17.41 -8.83 7.69
N ALA A 79 -18.63 -9.01 7.22
CA ALA A 79 -19.30 -10.32 7.23
C ALA A 79 -18.50 -11.37 6.45
N GLU A 80 -18.01 -11.02 5.25
CA GLU A 80 -17.26 -11.95 4.42
C GLU A 80 -15.88 -12.30 5.01
N VAL A 81 -15.16 -11.32 5.58
CA VAL A 81 -13.89 -11.59 6.28
C VAL A 81 -14.12 -12.43 7.54
N THR A 82 -15.21 -12.21 8.26
CA THR A 82 -15.59 -13.00 9.44
C THR A 82 -15.82 -14.45 9.03
N ARG A 83 -16.60 -14.71 7.97
CA ARG A 83 -16.81 -16.06 7.41
C ARG A 83 -15.50 -16.76 7.08
N ILE A 84 -14.58 -16.08 6.34
CA ILE A 84 -13.26 -16.61 6.02
C ILE A 84 -12.45 -16.90 7.28
N SER A 85 -12.54 -16.05 8.30
CA SER A 85 -11.82 -16.19 9.57
C SER A 85 -12.33 -17.38 10.38
N GLU A 86 -13.64 -17.63 10.39
CA GLU A 86 -14.27 -18.78 11.03
C GLU A 86 -13.86 -20.08 10.33
N GLU A 87 -13.95 -20.15 9.00
CA GLU A 87 -13.50 -21.30 8.21
C GLU A 87 -12.01 -21.60 8.46
N PHE A 88 -11.15 -20.58 8.41
CA PHE A 88 -9.73 -20.72 8.74
C PHE A 88 -9.51 -21.23 10.16
N SER A 89 -10.26 -20.72 11.12
CA SER A 89 -10.16 -21.10 12.52
C SER A 89 -10.68 -22.52 12.79
N ALA A 90 -11.58 -23.03 11.95
CA ALA A 90 -12.07 -24.40 12.00
C ALA A 90 -11.05 -25.43 11.46
N CYS A 91 -10.09 -25.01 10.65
CA CYS A 91 -9.05 -25.86 10.08
C CYS A 91 -8.00 -26.20 11.14
N LYS A 92 -8.18 -27.32 11.88
CA LYS A 92 -7.32 -27.78 12.97
C LYS A 92 -6.36 -28.91 12.60
N GLY A 93 -6.43 -29.40 11.35
CA GLY A 93 -5.57 -30.47 10.87
C GLY A 93 -4.10 -30.06 10.80
N THR A 94 -3.22 -31.04 10.82
CA THR A 94 -1.77 -30.86 10.74
C THR A 94 -1.21 -31.22 9.36
N GLU A 95 -1.95 -32.01 8.58
CA GLU A 95 -1.55 -32.38 7.23
C GLU A 95 -1.74 -31.21 6.26
N VAL A 96 -0.70 -30.94 5.47
CA VAL A 96 -0.68 -29.82 4.54
C VAL A 96 -1.00 -30.28 3.13
N ASN A 97 -2.18 -29.90 2.62
CA ASN A 97 -2.55 -30.05 1.23
C ASN A 97 -2.52 -28.69 0.51
N ARG A 98 -1.41 -28.35 -0.15
CA ARG A 98 -1.26 -27.08 -0.89
C ARG A 98 -1.99 -27.08 -2.24
N LYS A 99 -2.61 -28.19 -2.62
CA LYS A 99 -3.38 -28.38 -3.85
C LYS A 99 -4.87 -28.64 -3.57
N ALA A 100 -5.35 -28.32 -2.38
CA ALA A 100 -6.77 -28.45 -2.04
C ALA A 100 -7.61 -27.69 -3.08
N LEU A 101 -8.61 -28.37 -3.62
CA LEU A 101 -9.59 -27.82 -4.59
C LEU A 101 -10.88 -27.42 -3.91
N THR A 102 -11.16 -27.98 -2.75
CA THR A 102 -12.38 -27.74 -1.98
C THR A 102 -12.06 -27.37 -0.53
N LEU A 103 -13.03 -26.75 0.14
CA LEU A 103 -12.92 -26.44 1.57
C LEU A 103 -12.71 -27.70 2.42
N GLN A 104 -13.36 -28.81 2.04
CA GLN A 104 -13.25 -30.09 2.75
C GLN A 104 -11.84 -30.69 2.66
N GLU A 105 -11.07 -30.40 1.63
CA GLU A 105 -9.69 -30.82 1.48
C GLU A 105 -8.70 -29.88 2.20
N ALA A 106 -9.14 -28.67 2.53
CA ALA A 106 -8.34 -27.65 3.18
C ALA A 106 -8.39 -27.76 4.71
N THR A 107 -7.99 -28.92 5.25
CA THR A 107 -8.19 -29.27 6.67
C THR A 107 -7.24 -28.59 7.65
N SER A 108 -6.09 -28.10 7.21
CA SER A 108 -5.12 -27.38 8.06
C SER A 108 -5.09 -25.88 7.72
N PRO A 109 -4.61 -25.01 8.65
CA PRO A 109 -4.49 -23.57 8.39
C PRO A 109 -3.66 -23.26 7.13
N GLU A 110 -2.57 -24.00 6.92
CA GLU A 110 -1.75 -23.82 5.71
C GLU A 110 -2.49 -24.26 4.45
N SER A 111 -3.22 -25.37 4.48
CA SER A 111 -4.04 -25.84 3.36
C SER A 111 -5.13 -24.83 3.00
N TYR A 112 -5.81 -24.28 4.01
CA TYR A 112 -6.85 -23.25 3.83
C TYR A 112 -6.28 -21.98 3.19
N TYR A 113 -5.09 -21.54 3.63
CA TYR A 113 -4.42 -20.39 3.02
C TYR A 113 -4.12 -20.61 1.55
N TYR A 114 -3.54 -21.78 1.18
CA TYR A 114 -3.22 -22.07 -0.21
C TYR A 114 -4.47 -22.26 -1.08
N TRP A 115 -5.54 -22.83 -0.52
CA TRP A 115 -6.83 -22.92 -1.18
C TRP A 115 -7.42 -21.54 -1.47
N THR A 116 -7.48 -20.65 -0.48
CA THR A 116 -7.95 -19.27 -0.63
C THR A 116 -7.10 -18.52 -1.66
N ARG A 117 -5.77 -18.68 -1.62
CA ARG A 117 -4.86 -18.09 -2.61
C ARG A 117 -5.13 -18.60 -4.02
N SER A 118 -5.40 -19.88 -4.18
CA SER A 118 -5.77 -20.48 -5.47
C SER A 118 -7.07 -19.94 -6.01
N LYS A 119 -8.10 -19.81 -5.17
CA LYS A 119 -9.37 -19.18 -5.53
C LYS A 119 -9.15 -17.74 -6.00
N PHE A 120 -8.44 -16.94 -5.23
CA PHE A 120 -8.14 -15.55 -5.59
C PHE A 120 -7.40 -15.45 -6.94
N ASN A 121 -6.42 -16.30 -7.17
CA ASN A 121 -5.64 -16.30 -8.40
C ASN A 121 -6.43 -16.80 -9.63
N ALA A 122 -7.49 -17.58 -9.43
CA ALA A 122 -8.36 -18.05 -10.49
C ALA A 122 -9.35 -16.97 -10.99
N LEU A 123 -9.55 -15.90 -10.22
CA LEU A 123 -10.41 -14.79 -10.60
C LEU A 123 -9.81 -13.97 -11.76
N SER A 124 -10.65 -13.45 -12.63
CA SER A 124 -10.28 -12.44 -13.62
C SER A 124 -9.84 -11.13 -12.95
N LYS A 125 -9.25 -10.22 -13.70
CA LYS A 125 -8.83 -8.91 -13.16
C LYS A 125 -10.02 -8.12 -12.60
N GLU A 126 -11.15 -8.19 -13.26
CA GLU A 126 -12.39 -7.51 -12.88
C GLU A 126 -12.95 -8.11 -11.59
N GLU A 127 -13.01 -9.44 -11.51
CA GLU A 127 -13.50 -10.15 -10.32
C GLU A 127 -12.62 -9.95 -9.10
N ARG A 128 -11.30 -9.72 -9.27
CA ARG A 128 -10.38 -9.43 -8.16
C ARG A 128 -10.64 -8.10 -7.45
N THR A 129 -11.51 -7.26 -7.97
CA THR A 129 -11.97 -6.03 -7.29
C THR A 129 -13.30 -6.22 -6.55
N SER A 130 -13.87 -7.41 -6.60
CA SER A 130 -15.13 -7.75 -5.91
C SER A 130 -14.97 -7.74 -4.38
N LEU A 131 -16.09 -7.77 -3.70
CA LEU A 131 -16.16 -7.84 -2.24
C LEU A 131 -15.51 -9.14 -1.72
N GLU A 132 -15.83 -10.29 -2.33
CA GLU A 132 -15.25 -11.59 -1.98
C GLU A 132 -13.71 -11.58 -2.17
N ALA A 133 -13.23 -11.07 -3.31
CA ALA A 133 -11.80 -10.95 -3.57
C ALA A 133 -11.11 -10.02 -2.57
N SER A 134 -11.75 -8.92 -2.17
CA SER A 134 -11.25 -7.99 -1.16
C SER A 134 -11.12 -8.66 0.21
N ALA A 135 -12.09 -9.48 0.59
CA ALA A 135 -12.04 -10.26 1.84
C ALA A 135 -10.90 -11.31 1.81
N MET A 136 -10.76 -12.04 0.69
CA MET A 136 -9.63 -12.96 0.50
C MET A 136 -8.29 -12.24 0.55
N LEU A 137 -8.17 -11.07 -0.08
CA LEU A 137 -6.95 -10.26 -0.07
C LEU A 137 -6.60 -9.81 1.36
N LEU A 138 -7.58 -9.33 2.14
CA LEU A 138 -7.37 -8.92 3.52
C LEU A 138 -6.93 -10.11 4.39
N PHE A 139 -7.59 -11.27 4.24
CA PHE A 139 -7.19 -12.51 4.90
C PHE A 139 -5.75 -12.90 4.56
N MET A 140 -5.39 -12.94 3.27
CA MET A 140 -4.04 -13.29 2.83
C MET A 140 -3.00 -12.29 3.33
N ASN A 141 -3.30 -11.00 3.33
CA ASN A 141 -2.39 -9.96 3.85
C ASN A 141 -2.07 -10.17 5.34
N LYS A 142 -3.04 -10.60 6.15
CA LYS A 142 -2.83 -10.86 7.58
C LYS A 142 -2.14 -12.19 7.86
N THR A 143 -2.27 -13.18 6.97
CA THR A 143 -1.80 -14.56 7.20
C THR A 143 -0.59 -14.95 6.37
N CYS A 144 -0.25 -14.21 5.31
CA CYS A 144 0.94 -14.48 4.51
C CYS A 144 2.25 -14.09 5.22
N PHE A 145 3.35 -14.54 4.66
CA PHE A 145 4.69 -14.22 5.16
C PHE A 145 4.93 -12.70 5.23
N ARG A 146 5.06 -12.17 6.44
CA ARG A 146 5.31 -10.75 6.77
C ARG A 146 4.27 -9.76 6.25
N GLY A 147 3.12 -10.18 5.77
CA GLY A 147 2.12 -9.30 5.19
C GLY A 147 2.56 -8.63 3.88
N VAL A 148 3.48 -9.25 3.15
CA VAL A 148 3.98 -8.74 1.86
C VAL A 148 2.91 -8.96 0.79
N TYR A 149 2.71 -7.96 -0.09
CA TYR A 149 2.01 -8.16 -1.35
C TYR A 149 3.02 -8.38 -2.48
N ARG A 150 2.88 -9.48 -3.21
CA ARG A 150 3.71 -9.79 -4.37
C ARG A 150 2.94 -10.66 -5.35
N GLU A 151 2.96 -10.29 -6.61
CA GLU A 151 2.44 -11.09 -7.72
C GLU A 151 3.58 -11.58 -8.60
N GLY A 152 3.34 -12.67 -9.28
CA GLY A 152 4.17 -13.23 -10.34
C GLY A 152 3.28 -13.60 -11.52
N PRO A 153 3.81 -14.32 -12.53
CA PRO A 153 3.04 -14.68 -13.73
C PRO A 153 1.72 -15.41 -13.45
N ASN A 154 1.62 -16.08 -12.30
CA ASN A 154 0.44 -16.85 -11.89
C ASN A 154 -0.36 -16.13 -10.77
N GLY A 155 -0.22 -14.81 -10.60
CA GLY A 155 -0.91 -14.02 -9.60
C GLY A 155 -0.18 -13.94 -8.27
N PHE A 156 -0.94 -13.73 -7.17
CA PHE A 156 -0.40 -13.59 -5.82
C PHE A 156 0.39 -14.82 -5.38
N ASN A 157 1.66 -14.65 -5.00
CA ASN A 157 2.59 -15.77 -4.82
C ASN A 157 3.32 -15.80 -3.47
N VAL A 158 2.89 -15.00 -2.50
CA VAL A 158 3.50 -15.01 -1.16
C VAL A 158 3.11 -16.30 -0.41
N PRO A 159 4.04 -16.97 0.29
CA PRO A 159 3.73 -18.18 1.06
C PRO A 159 2.98 -17.86 2.35
N PHE A 160 2.39 -18.89 2.95
CA PHE A 160 1.80 -18.81 4.28
C PHE A 160 2.85 -18.38 5.32
N GLY A 161 2.45 -17.50 6.24
CA GLY A 161 3.36 -16.87 7.20
C GLY A 161 3.43 -17.56 8.57
N HIS A 162 2.63 -18.61 8.80
CA HIS A 162 2.51 -19.33 10.07
C HIS A 162 2.28 -18.41 11.28
N PRO A 163 1.30 -17.50 11.23
CA PRO A 163 1.04 -16.61 12.35
C PRO A 163 0.54 -17.39 13.57
N LYS A 164 1.10 -17.10 14.75
CA LYS A 164 0.71 -17.81 16.01
C LYS A 164 -0.64 -17.33 16.55
N ASN A 165 -0.86 -16.02 16.55
CA ASN A 165 -2.11 -15.39 17.01
C ASN A 165 -2.41 -14.26 16.04
N VAL A 166 -3.25 -14.53 15.04
CA VAL A 166 -3.60 -13.53 14.05
C VAL A 166 -5.01 -13.02 14.28
N THR A 167 -5.14 -11.71 14.44
CA THR A 167 -6.40 -11.00 14.27
C THR A 167 -6.50 -10.62 12.80
N ILE A 168 -7.39 -11.28 12.08
CA ILE A 168 -7.58 -11.02 10.64
C ILE A 168 -8.36 -9.74 10.45
N LEU A 169 -9.38 -9.52 11.28
CA LEU A 169 -10.26 -8.38 11.21
C LEU A 169 -10.45 -7.74 12.60
N GLU A 170 -10.45 -6.42 12.63
CA GLU A 170 -10.96 -5.60 13.73
C GLU A 170 -12.13 -4.78 13.16
N GLU A 171 -13.37 -5.21 13.40
CA GLU A 171 -14.58 -4.65 12.78
C GLU A 171 -14.69 -3.13 12.98
N ASP A 172 -14.55 -2.68 14.24
CA ASP A 172 -14.64 -1.25 14.56
C ASP A 172 -13.56 -0.42 13.86
N HIS A 173 -12.39 -1.03 13.60
CA HIS A 173 -11.34 -0.39 12.84
C HIS A 173 -11.73 -0.22 11.37
N ILE A 174 -12.33 -1.24 10.73
CA ILE A 174 -12.82 -1.14 9.34
C ILE A 174 -13.92 -0.08 9.25
N ARG A 175 -14.87 -0.05 10.20
CA ARG A 175 -15.90 0.99 10.27
C ARG A 175 -15.31 2.38 10.42
N ALA A 176 -14.29 2.54 11.27
CA ALA A 176 -13.59 3.81 11.45
C ALA A 176 -12.86 4.25 10.17
N VAL A 177 -12.18 3.33 9.48
CA VAL A 177 -11.53 3.62 8.19
C VAL A 177 -12.58 3.99 7.14
N SER A 178 -13.67 3.22 7.00
CA SER A 178 -14.76 3.49 6.05
C SER A 178 -15.32 4.89 6.23
N LYS A 179 -15.63 5.26 7.48
CA LYS A 179 -16.12 6.61 7.79
C LYS A 179 -15.11 7.71 7.41
N LEU A 180 -13.82 7.45 7.63
CA LEU A 180 -12.77 8.42 7.38
C LEU A 180 -12.54 8.63 5.88
N VAL A 181 -12.61 7.57 5.07
CA VAL A 181 -12.35 7.63 3.63
C VAL A 181 -13.60 7.85 2.78
N ARG A 182 -14.74 8.18 3.39
CA ARG A 182 -16.05 8.26 2.73
C ARG A 182 -16.06 9.13 1.48
N ASP A 183 -15.38 10.25 1.52
CA ASP A 183 -15.39 11.26 0.47
C ASP A 183 -14.11 11.22 -0.41
N VAL A 184 -13.25 10.19 -0.24
CA VAL A 184 -12.03 10.01 -1.03
C VAL A 184 -12.36 9.48 -2.42
N VAL A 185 -11.73 10.06 -3.45
CA VAL A 185 -11.83 9.58 -4.83
C VAL A 185 -10.72 8.56 -5.09
N PHE A 186 -11.04 7.27 -4.97
CA PHE A 186 -10.10 6.18 -5.29
C PHE A 186 -10.09 5.85 -6.78
N THR A 187 -8.90 5.86 -7.39
CA THR A 187 -8.73 5.58 -8.82
C THR A 187 -7.58 4.59 -9.05
N CYS A 188 -7.84 3.55 -9.85
CA CYS A 188 -6.76 2.66 -10.33
C CYS A 188 -6.20 3.27 -11.61
N CYS A 189 -5.06 3.95 -11.49
CA CYS A 189 -4.40 4.60 -12.63
C CYS A 189 -2.90 4.81 -12.36
N SER A 190 -2.16 5.18 -13.40
CA SER A 190 -0.74 5.55 -13.28
C SER A 190 -0.58 6.89 -12.56
N PHE A 191 0.59 7.12 -11.97
CA PHE A 191 0.91 8.43 -11.40
C PHE A 191 0.89 9.54 -12.47
N THR A 192 1.25 9.24 -13.70
CA THR A 192 1.20 10.20 -14.80
C THR A 192 -0.22 10.67 -15.08
N GLU A 193 -1.18 9.76 -15.08
CA GLU A 193 -2.60 10.07 -15.21
C GLU A 193 -3.13 10.79 -13.96
N SER A 194 -2.79 10.30 -12.77
CA SER A 194 -3.21 10.91 -11.51
C SER A 194 -2.78 12.38 -11.42
N LEU A 195 -1.52 12.67 -11.78
CA LEU A 195 -0.95 14.02 -11.70
C LEU A 195 -1.53 15.03 -12.72
N THR A 196 -2.25 14.60 -13.77
CA THR A 196 -2.94 15.52 -14.68
C THR A 196 -4.06 16.31 -14.04
N ARG A 197 -4.53 15.88 -12.88
CA ARG A 197 -5.63 16.54 -12.12
C ARG A 197 -5.13 17.63 -11.17
N VAL A 198 -3.83 17.70 -10.95
CA VAL A 198 -3.23 18.61 -9.98
C VAL A 198 -3.30 20.04 -10.47
N SER A 199 -3.74 20.95 -9.63
CA SER A 199 -3.92 22.38 -9.92
C SER A 199 -3.17 23.24 -8.90
N PRO A 200 -2.85 24.50 -9.22
CA PRO A 200 -2.21 25.41 -8.27
C PRO A 200 -3.03 25.53 -6.96
N GLY A 201 -2.35 25.42 -5.82
CA GLY A 201 -2.97 25.43 -4.49
C GLY A 201 -3.29 24.06 -3.92
N ASP A 202 -3.18 23.00 -4.74
CA ASP A 202 -3.26 21.61 -4.26
C ASP A 202 -1.96 21.19 -3.58
N PHE A 203 -2.02 20.03 -2.90
CA PHE A 203 -0.85 19.41 -2.33
C PHE A 203 -0.73 17.95 -2.77
N VAL A 204 0.48 17.55 -3.16
CA VAL A 204 0.76 16.19 -3.65
C VAL A 204 1.71 15.48 -2.71
N TYR A 205 1.34 14.29 -2.23
CA TYR A 205 2.26 13.38 -1.56
C TYR A 205 2.67 12.24 -2.47
N LEU A 206 3.98 12.02 -2.59
CA LEU A 206 4.58 11.05 -3.51
C LEU A 206 5.42 10.05 -2.71
N ASP A 207 5.05 8.77 -2.77
CA ASP A 207 5.78 7.65 -2.18
C ASP A 207 6.03 6.55 -3.22
N PRO A 208 6.79 6.86 -4.29
CA PRO A 208 7.05 5.91 -5.36
C PRO A 208 7.91 4.74 -4.88
N PRO A 209 7.99 3.62 -5.61
CA PRO A 209 9.08 2.68 -5.44
C PRO A 209 10.42 3.42 -5.43
N TYR A 210 11.26 3.15 -4.42
CA TYR A 210 12.47 3.95 -4.20
C TYR A 210 13.54 3.73 -5.26
N ALA A 211 14.24 4.80 -5.59
CA ALA A 211 15.39 4.75 -6.48
C ALA A 211 16.47 3.83 -5.87
N PRO A 212 17.06 2.92 -6.66
CA PRO A 212 18.06 1.98 -6.19
C PRO A 212 19.42 2.66 -5.95
N GLU A 213 20.19 2.13 -5.00
CA GLU A 213 21.50 2.63 -4.64
C GLU A 213 22.55 2.47 -5.77
N ASN A 214 22.36 1.48 -6.66
CA ASN A 214 23.25 1.23 -7.79
C ASN A 214 22.52 0.52 -8.93
N GLU A 215 23.11 0.56 -10.16
CA GLU A 215 22.53 -0.05 -11.36
C GLU A 215 22.32 -1.57 -11.26
N LYS A 216 23.11 -2.29 -10.49
CA LYS A 216 22.96 -3.73 -10.29
C LYS A 216 21.74 -4.10 -9.45
N SER A 217 21.26 -3.20 -8.62
CA SER A 217 20.03 -3.37 -7.84
C SER A 217 18.76 -3.27 -8.69
N PHE A 218 18.85 -2.68 -9.89
CA PHE A 218 17.75 -2.61 -10.86
C PHE A 218 17.30 -3.97 -11.38
N VAL A 219 18.23 -4.89 -11.61
CA VAL A 219 17.94 -6.18 -12.28
C VAL A 219 17.02 -7.08 -11.45
N SER A 220 16.99 -6.89 -10.12
CA SER A 220 16.14 -7.69 -9.22
C SER A 220 14.77 -7.09 -8.93
N TYR A 221 14.52 -5.83 -9.31
CA TYR A 221 13.24 -5.12 -9.10
C TYR A 221 12.42 -4.95 -10.39
N THR A 222 12.97 -5.31 -11.55
CA THR A 222 12.47 -4.92 -12.87
C THR A 222 11.52 -5.89 -13.56
N VAL A 223 11.03 -6.94 -12.92
CA VAL A 223 10.06 -7.84 -13.59
C VAL A 223 8.68 -7.18 -13.72
N ASP A 224 8.35 -6.15 -12.87
CA ASP A 224 7.18 -5.27 -13.03
C ASP A 224 7.50 -3.83 -12.59
N GLY A 225 8.77 -3.40 -12.77
CA GLY A 225 9.40 -2.41 -11.97
C GLY A 225 9.25 -0.98 -12.44
N PHE A 226 9.27 -0.11 -11.47
CA PHE A 226 9.47 1.32 -11.62
C PHE A 226 10.88 1.56 -12.18
N SER A 227 11.01 1.67 -13.51
CA SER A 227 12.28 1.74 -14.24
C SER A 227 13.01 3.08 -13.99
N LEU A 228 14.29 3.16 -14.40
CA LEU A 228 15.04 4.44 -14.41
C LEU A 228 14.30 5.53 -15.18
N ASP A 229 13.73 5.20 -16.34
CA ASP A 229 13.02 6.16 -17.15
C ASP A 229 11.69 6.56 -16.50
N THR A 230 11.06 5.66 -15.76
CA THR A 230 9.87 5.98 -14.95
C THR A 230 10.24 6.94 -13.81
N HIS A 231 11.38 6.76 -13.14
CA HIS A 231 11.90 7.72 -12.16
C HIS A 231 12.17 9.10 -12.78
N LYS A 232 12.84 9.14 -13.94
CA LYS A 232 13.10 10.39 -14.64
C LYS A 232 11.80 11.10 -15.04
N THR A 233 10.82 10.34 -15.54
CA THR A 233 9.49 10.88 -15.87
C THR A 233 8.83 11.49 -14.62
N LEU A 234 8.83 10.79 -13.49
CA LEU A 234 8.28 11.32 -12.24
C LEU A 234 9.01 12.60 -11.81
N PHE A 235 10.35 12.59 -11.81
CA PHE A 235 11.15 13.75 -11.41
C PHE A 235 10.92 14.96 -12.34
N THR A 236 10.74 14.72 -13.64
CA THR A 236 10.39 15.77 -14.60
C THR A 236 9.00 16.35 -14.29
N LEU A 237 8.01 15.51 -13.99
CA LEU A 237 6.67 15.99 -13.59
C LEU A 237 6.75 16.81 -12.30
N CYS A 238 7.51 16.36 -11.30
CA CYS A 238 7.73 17.11 -10.05
C CYS A 238 8.41 18.48 -10.33
N SER A 239 9.39 18.53 -11.23
CA SER A 239 10.11 19.78 -11.54
C SER A 239 9.24 20.80 -12.28
N ASN A 240 8.23 20.35 -13.00
CA ASN A 240 7.28 21.19 -13.73
C ASN A 240 6.00 21.49 -12.94
N MET A 241 5.87 20.91 -11.74
CA MET A 241 4.67 21.07 -10.92
C MET A 241 4.62 22.46 -10.29
N GLU A 242 3.50 23.16 -10.46
CA GLU A 242 3.27 24.46 -9.84
C GLU A 242 2.76 24.33 -8.40
N SER A 243 2.15 23.19 -8.08
CA SER A 243 1.65 22.89 -6.73
C SER A 243 2.76 22.46 -5.80
N LYS A 244 2.52 22.58 -4.50
CA LYS A 244 3.41 22.05 -3.47
C LYS A 244 3.36 20.54 -3.42
N PHE A 245 4.52 19.92 -3.22
CA PHE A 245 4.60 18.48 -3.01
C PHE A 245 5.55 18.09 -1.88
N LEU A 246 5.35 16.90 -1.36
CA LEU A 246 6.29 16.17 -0.51
C LEU A 246 6.54 14.81 -1.13
N MET A 247 7.79 14.47 -1.41
CA MET A 247 8.18 13.16 -1.90
C MET A 247 9.07 12.44 -0.89
N SER A 248 8.74 11.18 -0.61
CA SER A 248 9.61 10.23 0.09
C SER A 248 10.44 9.44 -0.91
N ASN A 249 11.76 9.28 -0.68
CA ASN A 249 12.61 8.45 -1.52
C ASN A 249 13.86 7.97 -0.77
N ALA A 250 14.69 7.14 -1.41
CA ALA A 250 16.01 6.77 -0.92
C ALA A 250 16.99 7.95 -1.02
N ASP A 251 17.95 8.01 -0.10
CA ASP A 251 19.05 8.99 -0.15
C ASP A 251 20.14 8.52 -1.11
N VAL A 252 19.93 8.71 -2.40
CA VAL A 252 20.85 8.30 -3.47
C VAL A 252 21.15 9.46 -4.42
N THR A 253 22.29 9.39 -5.11
CA THR A 253 22.78 10.44 -6.03
C THR A 253 21.73 10.87 -7.05
N MET A 254 21.07 9.91 -7.69
CA MET A 254 20.02 10.18 -8.68
C MET A 254 18.90 11.08 -8.15
N VAL A 255 18.50 10.88 -6.89
CA VAL A 255 17.46 11.67 -6.22
C VAL A 255 17.99 13.05 -5.84
N ARG A 256 19.20 13.11 -5.30
CA ARG A 256 19.85 14.37 -4.92
C ARG A 256 20.11 15.29 -6.11
N ASP A 257 20.54 14.72 -7.23
CA ASP A 257 20.79 15.47 -8.46
C ASP A 257 19.51 16.02 -9.11
N ALA A 258 18.41 15.27 -8.99
CA ALA A 258 17.11 15.70 -9.51
C ALA A 258 16.47 16.83 -8.69
N PHE A 259 16.79 16.93 -7.39
CA PHE A 259 16.18 17.89 -6.47
C PHE A 259 17.23 18.74 -5.72
N PRO A 260 18.00 19.59 -6.46
CA PRO A 260 19.08 20.38 -5.87
C PRO A 260 18.56 21.57 -5.03
N SER A 261 19.32 21.92 -3.98
CA SER A 261 19.15 23.18 -3.25
C SER A 261 19.60 24.36 -4.12
N PRO A 262 19.04 25.58 -3.99
CA PRO A 262 18.02 25.98 -3.00
C PRO A 262 16.57 25.79 -3.45
N ARG A 263 16.34 25.27 -4.65
CA ARG A 263 14.97 25.11 -5.18
C ARG A 263 14.16 24.09 -4.37
N TYR A 264 14.81 23.05 -3.89
CA TYR A 264 14.20 22.00 -3.08
C TYR A 264 14.83 21.91 -1.70
N THR A 265 14.01 21.56 -0.71
CA THR A 265 14.49 21.28 0.63
C THR A 265 14.46 19.77 0.84
N THR A 266 15.59 19.20 1.25
CA THR A 266 15.72 17.77 1.54
C THR A 266 15.97 17.55 3.03
N ARG A 267 15.06 16.83 3.69
CA ARG A 267 15.19 16.39 5.08
C ARG A 267 15.53 14.91 5.12
N VAL A 268 16.60 14.55 5.82
CA VAL A 268 17.01 13.15 6.04
C VAL A 268 16.25 12.58 7.24
N VAL A 269 15.67 11.39 7.09
CA VAL A 269 15.00 10.65 8.16
C VAL A 269 15.54 9.23 8.26
N ASN A 270 15.64 8.71 9.49
CA ASN A 270 16.13 7.37 9.76
C ASN A 270 14.97 6.42 9.99
N CYS A 271 14.85 5.38 9.15
CA CYS A 271 13.81 4.36 9.24
C CYS A 271 14.41 3.00 9.61
N ARG A 272 13.67 2.16 10.35
CA ARG A 272 14.04 0.75 10.50
C ARG A 272 13.63 -0.03 9.26
N ARG A 273 14.54 -0.79 8.67
CA ARG A 273 14.20 -1.76 7.60
C ARG A 273 13.60 -3.02 8.20
N ALA A 274 12.29 -3.03 8.44
CA ALA A 274 11.56 -4.16 9.02
C ALA A 274 11.64 -5.47 8.21
N ILE A 275 12.09 -5.44 6.96
CA ILE A 275 12.09 -6.59 6.03
C ILE A 275 13.45 -7.28 5.93
N ASN A 276 14.54 -6.68 6.43
CA ASN A 276 15.86 -7.30 6.34
C ASN A 276 15.99 -8.44 7.37
N SER A 277 15.84 -9.70 6.90
CA SER A 277 15.94 -10.89 7.75
C SER A 277 17.36 -11.16 8.27
N LYS A 278 18.39 -10.65 7.58
CA LYS A 278 19.80 -10.86 7.95
C LYS A 278 20.30 -9.81 8.94
N ASN A 279 19.66 -8.64 9.00
CA ASN A 279 20.00 -7.57 9.95
C ASN A 279 18.71 -6.80 10.31
N PRO A 280 17.97 -7.25 11.35
CA PRO A 280 16.71 -6.63 11.77
C PRO A 280 16.87 -5.22 12.34
N ASP A 281 18.07 -4.82 12.73
CA ASP A 281 18.43 -3.48 13.23
C ASP A 281 18.97 -2.56 12.13
N ALA A 282 19.04 -3.03 10.88
CA ALA A 282 19.46 -2.21 9.76
C ALA A 282 18.55 -0.99 9.62
N ARG A 283 19.15 0.19 9.66
CA ARG A 283 18.47 1.46 9.40
C ARG A 283 18.58 1.77 7.92
N ALA A 284 17.50 2.23 7.33
CA ALA A 284 17.49 2.87 6.03
C ALA A 284 17.51 4.38 6.23
N ILE A 285 18.27 5.05 5.43
CA ILE A 285 18.20 6.50 5.31
C ILE A 285 17.20 6.81 4.20
N GLU A 286 16.17 7.56 4.53
CA GLU A 286 15.19 8.07 3.58
C GLU A 286 15.30 9.59 3.52
N VAL A 287 14.86 10.17 2.42
CA VAL A 287 14.77 11.62 2.25
C VAL A 287 13.33 12.04 2.02
N LEU A 288 12.97 13.14 2.66
CA LEU A 288 11.72 13.86 2.46
C LEU A 288 12.05 15.14 1.69
N ILE A 289 11.50 15.29 0.49
CA ILE A 289 11.83 16.37 -0.46
C ILE A 289 10.60 17.23 -0.67
N THR A 290 10.74 18.54 -0.50
CA THR A 290 9.69 19.54 -0.75
C THR A 290 10.19 20.61 -1.72
N ASN A 291 9.25 21.22 -2.49
CA ASN A 291 9.48 22.41 -3.32
C ASN A 291 9.00 23.70 -2.61
#